data_4387764c3f94438a962102a1f542aa64
#
_entry.id   4387764c3f94438a962102a1f542aa64
#
_cell.length_a   1.000
_cell.length_b   1.000
_cell.length_c   1.000
_cell.angle_alpha   90.00
_cell.angle_beta   90.00
_cell.angle_gamma   90.00
#
_symmetry.space_group_name_H-M   'P 1'
#
loop_
_entity.id
_entity.type
_entity.pdbx_description
1 polymer ?
#
loop_
_entity_poly.entity_id
_entity_poly.type
_entity_poly.pdbx_seq_one_letter_code
_entity_poly.pdbx_strand_id
1 'polypeptide(L)'
;DSSGAVVGPSNGEYITDEAGRIVINDLEPGTTVTAREIKTVEGYVLDGAPKSIEIKAGEVQTLRFYNEAKGTLVIRKLDSVTKEPLAGVEFELTYADGGYVDDANGHLSSLGLYTTDQNGEIRISGVTGTIVVKETKTIPGYTIDPANQAQTVTVNPEDTQTLTFYNTPGTTLTIRKYIEGTDYEPLEGVTFLITDSAGTPLGPSNGEYVTDRNGQIVLTDLVPGTTIIARETKTVDGFVL
;
A
#
# COMPACT_ATOMS: atom_id res chain seq x y z
N ASP A 1 -13.40 -42.76 2.93
CA ASP A 1 -13.67 -43.58 4.12
C ASP A 1 -12.37 -43.99 4.81
N SER A 2 -12.47 -44.72 5.91
CA SER A 2 -11.31 -45.17 6.69
C SER A 2 -10.40 -46.17 5.97
N SER A 3 -10.88 -46.80 4.88
CA SER A 3 -10.04 -47.68 4.03
C SER A 3 -9.29 -46.90 2.94
N GLY A 4 -9.51 -45.60 2.83
CA GLY A 4 -8.99 -44.77 1.76
C GLY A 4 -9.86 -44.80 0.49
N ALA A 5 -10.98 -45.49 0.52
CA ALA A 5 -11.90 -45.47 -0.62
C ALA A 5 -12.65 -44.15 -0.71
N VAL A 6 -12.83 -43.69 -1.93
CA VAL A 6 -13.59 -42.49 -2.24
C VAL A 6 -15.08 -42.74 -2.00
N VAL A 7 -15.74 -41.79 -1.33
CA VAL A 7 -17.18 -41.84 -1.01
C VAL A 7 -17.99 -41.14 -2.10
N GLY A 8 -18.86 -41.88 -2.78
CA GLY A 8 -19.81 -41.34 -3.76
C GLY A 8 -19.23 -40.97 -5.12
N PRO A 9 -20.05 -40.30 -5.97
CA PRO A 9 -19.67 -39.90 -7.34
C PRO A 9 -18.60 -38.77 -7.32
N SER A 10 -18.17 -38.40 -8.53
CA SER A 10 -17.26 -37.23 -8.74
C SER A 10 -15.93 -37.32 -7.96
N ASN A 11 -15.39 -38.54 -7.82
CA ASN A 11 -14.14 -38.80 -7.12
C ASN A 11 -14.14 -38.28 -5.66
N GLY A 12 -15.33 -38.25 -4.99
CA GLY A 12 -15.50 -37.79 -3.61
C GLY A 12 -15.48 -36.27 -3.44
N GLU A 13 -15.54 -35.50 -4.53
CA GLU A 13 -15.65 -34.05 -4.48
C GLU A 13 -17.10 -33.62 -4.55
N TYR A 14 -17.49 -32.76 -3.60
CA TYR A 14 -18.83 -32.22 -3.47
C TYR A 14 -18.79 -30.73 -3.31
N ILE A 15 -19.81 -30.06 -3.80
CA ILE A 15 -20.03 -28.61 -3.63
C ILE A 15 -21.29 -28.42 -2.78
N THR A 16 -21.23 -27.50 -1.82
CA THR A 16 -22.37 -27.12 -0.99
C THR A 16 -23.47 -26.50 -1.84
N ASP A 17 -24.74 -26.81 -1.51
CA ASP A 17 -25.92 -26.18 -2.09
C ASP A 17 -26.09 -24.72 -1.57
N GLU A 18 -27.15 -24.02 -2.02
CA GLU A 18 -27.47 -22.65 -1.58
C GLU A 18 -27.73 -22.53 -0.06
N ALA A 19 -28.04 -23.63 0.60
CA ALA A 19 -28.19 -23.70 2.06
C ALA A 19 -26.92 -24.10 2.80
N GLY A 20 -25.78 -24.18 2.07
CA GLY A 20 -24.49 -24.58 2.62
C GLY A 20 -24.38 -26.07 2.97
N ARG A 21 -25.16 -26.94 2.30
CA ARG A 21 -25.24 -28.37 2.64
C ARG A 21 -24.74 -29.27 1.52
N ILE A 22 -24.17 -30.37 1.94
CA ILE A 22 -23.92 -31.58 1.12
C ILE A 22 -24.68 -32.70 1.78
N VAL A 23 -25.50 -33.43 0.99
CA VAL A 23 -26.24 -34.61 1.47
C VAL A 23 -25.71 -35.82 0.73
N ILE A 24 -25.23 -36.79 1.49
CA ILE A 24 -24.73 -38.07 0.95
C ILE A 24 -25.63 -39.17 1.53
N ASN A 25 -26.30 -39.89 0.65
CA ASN A 25 -27.20 -41.00 1.01
C ASN A 25 -26.53 -42.35 0.81
N ASP A 26 -27.18 -43.37 1.33
CA ASP A 26 -26.83 -44.80 1.10
C ASP A 26 -25.40 -45.15 1.58
N LEU A 27 -24.96 -44.50 2.69
CA LEU A 27 -23.71 -44.85 3.35
C LEU A 27 -23.88 -46.11 4.20
N GLU A 28 -22.88 -47.00 4.16
CA GLU A 28 -22.89 -48.26 4.93
C GLU A 28 -22.68 -47.98 6.43
N PRO A 29 -23.57 -48.47 7.32
CA PRO A 29 -23.36 -48.40 8.77
C PRO A 29 -22.04 -49.07 9.22
N GLY A 30 -21.38 -48.46 10.21
CA GLY A 30 -20.05 -48.89 10.71
C GLY A 30 -18.87 -48.32 9.91
N THR A 31 -19.13 -47.67 8.78
CA THR A 31 -18.07 -46.99 8.01
C THR A 31 -17.72 -45.66 8.66
N THR A 32 -16.45 -45.33 8.80
CA THR A 32 -16.02 -44.01 9.16
C THR A 32 -15.77 -43.17 7.91
N VAL A 33 -16.52 -42.06 7.76
CA VAL A 33 -16.36 -41.11 6.69
C VAL A 33 -15.54 -39.91 7.17
N THR A 34 -14.55 -39.51 6.38
CA THR A 34 -13.75 -38.32 6.63
C THR A 34 -14.00 -37.30 5.53
N ALA A 35 -14.36 -36.08 5.91
CA ALA A 35 -14.52 -34.94 5.01
C ALA A 35 -13.52 -33.85 5.36
N ARG A 36 -13.05 -33.12 4.37
CA ARG A 36 -12.27 -31.88 4.53
C ARG A 36 -12.70 -30.86 3.49
N GLU A 37 -12.64 -29.61 3.83
CA GLU A 37 -12.80 -28.55 2.85
C GLU A 37 -11.54 -28.42 2.01
N ILE A 38 -11.67 -28.37 0.69
CA ILE A 38 -10.55 -28.24 -0.25
C ILE A 38 -10.55 -26.90 -0.97
N LYS A 39 -11.68 -26.18 -0.93
CA LYS A 39 -11.85 -24.85 -1.50
C LYS A 39 -12.96 -24.12 -0.75
N THR A 40 -12.71 -22.87 -0.39
CA THR A 40 -13.71 -21.98 0.17
C THR A 40 -14.18 -20.93 -0.83
N VAL A 41 -15.18 -20.14 -0.47
CA VAL A 41 -15.64 -18.98 -1.25
C VAL A 41 -14.74 -17.78 -0.98
N GLU A 42 -14.74 -16.84 -1.91
CA GLU A 42 -13.97 -15.61 -1.78
C GLU A 42 -14.36 -14.84 -0.51
N GLY A 43 -13.39 -14.17 0.13
CA GLY A 43 -13.60 -13.43 1.36
C GLY A 43 -13.54 -14.26 2.64
N TYR A 44 -13.34 -15.59 2.56
CA TYR A 44 -13.21 -16.48 3.71
C TYR A 44 -11.86 -17.19 3.75
N VAL A 45 -11.46 -17.64 4.93
CA VAL A 45 -10.27 -18.47 5.17
C VAL A 45 -10.68 -19.93 5.06
N LEU A 46 -9.90 -20.71 4.29
CA LEU A 46 -10.11 -22.16 4.15
C LEU A 46 -9.76 -22.87 5.46
N ASP A 47 -10.74 -23.58 6.08
CA ASP A 47 -10.48 -24.57 7.13
C ASP A 47 -10.27 -25.96 6.51
N GLY A 48 -9.02 -26.27 6.17
CA GLY A 48 -8.65 -27.56 5.59
C GLY A 48 -8.56 -28.71 6.59
N ALA A 49 -8.90 -28.51 7.86
CA ALA A 49 -8.84 -29.53 8.90
C ALA A 49 -9.87 -30.66 8.63
N PRO A 50 -9.46 -31.92 8.53
CA PRO A 50 -10.38 -33.03 8.29
C PRO A 50 -11.24 -33.29 9.53
N LYS A 51 -12.53 -33.61 9.30
CA LYS A 51 -13.46 -34.09 10.34
C LYS A 51 -13.99 -35.44 9.95
N SER A 52 -14.12 -36.37 10.94
CA SER A 52 -14.55 -37.74 10.71
C SER A 52 -15.77 -38.07 11.55
N ILE A 53 -16.63 -38.94 11.03
CA ILE A 53 -17.80 -39.46 11.73
C ILE A 53 -18.04 -40.94 11.36
N GLU A 54 -18.41 -41.75 12.35
CA GLU A 54 -18.82 -43.15 12.11
C GLU A 54 -20.33 -43.15 11.75
N ILE A 55 -20.67 -43.84 10.65
CA ILE A 55 -22.02 -43.93 10.17
C ILE A 55 -22.83 -44.94 10.98
N LYS A 56 -23.97 -44.49 11.54
CA LYS A 56 -24.86 -45.32 12.36
C LYS A 56 -26.15 -45.64 11.59
N ALA A 57 -26.59 -46.88 11.78
CA ALA A 57 -27.82 -47.36 11.11
C ALA A 57 -29.06 -46.55 11.52
N GLY A 58 -29.83 -46.10 10.57
CA GLY A 58 -31.10 -45.40 10.77
C GLY A 58 -31.01 -43.98 11.33
N GLU A 59 -29.82 -43.42 11.40
CA GLU A 59 -29.60 -42.05 11.90
C GLU A 59 -29.18 -41.09 10.74
N VAL A 60 -29.63 -39.84 10.84
CA VAL A 60 -29.08 -38.73 10.05
C VAL A 60 -28.00 -38.06 10.90
N GLN A 61 -26.78 -38.11 10.42
CA GLN A 61 -25.63 -37.54 11.11
C GLN A 61 -25.08 -36.31 10.36
N THR A 62 -24.48 -35.37 11.06
CA THR A 62 -24.00 -34.12 10.47
C THR A 62 -22.57 -33.80 10.91
N LEU A 63 -21.68 -33.57 9.94
CA LEU A 63 -20.41 -32.88 10.12
C LEU A 63 -20.61 -31.39 9.87
N ARG A 64 -20.04 -30.54 10.72
CA ARG A 64 -20.14 -29.09 10.57
C ARG A 64 -18.76 -28.47 10.34
N PHE A 65 -18.66 -27.64 9.32
CA PHE A 65 -17.49 -26.85 8.99
C PHE A 65 -17.85 -25.36 9.12
N TYR A 66 -16.88 -24.55 9.55
CA TYR A 66 -17.04 -23.11 9.73
C TYR A 66 -15.84 -22.42 9.13
N ASN A 67 -16.08 -21.39 8.33
CA ASN A 67 -15.02 -20.56 7.78
C ASN A 67 -15.09 -19.17 8.42
N GLU A 68 -13.93 -18.65 8.76
CA GLU A 68 -13.78 -17.28 9.25
C GLU A 68 -13.71 -16.30 8.08
N ALA A 69 -14.37 -15.15 8.19
CA ALA A 69 -14.22 -14.10 7.21
C ALA A 69 -12.79 -13.54 7.27
N LYS A 70 -12.21 -13.24 6.11
CA LYS A 70 -10.94 -12.52 6.06
C LYS A 70 -11.11 -11.12 6.65
N GLY A 71 -9.99 -10.53 7.07
CA GLY A 71 -9.97 -9.21 7.71
C GLY A 71 -10.01 -8.03 6.74
N THR A 72 -9.80 -6.85 7.30
CA THR A 72 -9.76 -5.57 6.57
C THR A 72 -8.53 -4.77 6.98
N LEU A 73 -7.87 -4.15 6.00
CA LEU A 73 -6.82 -3.16 6.21
C LEU A 73 -7.33 -1.78 5.82
N VAL A 74 -7.14 -0.80 6.71
CA VAL A 74 -7.41 0.62 6.47
C VAL A 74 -6.08 1.37 6.50
N ILE A 75 -5.82 2.18 5.48
CA ILE A 75 -4.66 3.06 5.42
C ILE A 75 -5.18 4.48 5.47
N ARG A 76 -4.67 5.29 6.41
CA ARG A 76 -4.99 6.71 6.54
C ARG A 76 -3.78 7.54 6.19
N LYS A 77 -3.98 8.53 5.33
CA LYS A 77 -2.96 9.48 4.94
C LYS A 77 -3.33 10.89 5.37
N LEU A 78 -2.49 11.48 6.20
CA LEU A 78 -2.74 12.78 6.82
C LEU A 78 -1.57 13.74 6.61
N ASP A 79 -1.87 15.03 6.63
CA ASP A 79 -0.89 16.11 6.81
C ASP A 79 -0.24 16.01 8.20
N SER A 80 1.08 16.10 8.28
CA SER A 80 1.82 15.96 9.54
C SER A 80 1.59 17.12 10.52
N VAL A 81 1.19 18.29 10.01
CA VAL A 81 0.98 19.53 10.78
C VAL A 81 -0.50 19.71 11.14
N THR A 82 -1.37 19.77 10.14
CA THR A 82 -2.79 20.06 10.32
C THR A 82 -3.62 18.85 10.71
N LYS A 83 -3.12 17.62 10.43
CA LYS A 83 -3.83 16.35 10.56
C LYS A 83 -5.01 16.18 9.61
N GLU A 84 -5.15 17.07 8.63
CA GLU A 84 -6.17 16.94 7.59
C GLU A 84 -5.86 15.78 6.65
N PRO A 85 -6.88 15.13 6.07
CA PRO A 85 -6.70 14.01 5.16
C PRO A 85 -6.05 14.44 3.83
N LEU A 86 -5.19 13.58 3.28
CA LEU A 86 -4.53 13.79 1.99
C LEU A 86 -5.05 12.79 0.95
N ALA A 87 -5.85 13.28 0.01
CA ALA A 87 -6.35 12.51 -1.13
C ALA A 87 -5.32 12.44 -2.26
N GLY A 88 -5.34 11.35 -3.05
CA GLY A 88 -4.50 11.22 -4.25
C GLY A 88 -3.07 10.73 -3.98
N VAL A 89 -2.76 10.29 -2.78
CA VAL A 89 -1.46 9.69 -2.42
C VAL A 89 -1.45 8.22 -2.78
N GLU A 90 -0.40 7.75 -3.47
CA GLU A 90 -0.29 6.38 -3.96
C GLU A 90 0.54 5.49 -3.02
N PHE A 91 0.04 4.28 -2.81
CA PHE A 91 0.66 3.24 -2.02
C PHE A 91 0.78 1.94 -2.80
N GLU A 92 1.89 1.23 -2.62
CA GLU A 92 2.09 -0.15 -3.03
C GLU A 92 1.88 -1.08 -1.83
N LEU A 93 1.03 -2.09 -2.02
CA LEU A 93 0.72 -3.10 -1.02
C LEU A 93 1.19 -4.47 -1.48
N THR A 94 2.04 -5.10 -0.68
CA THR A 94 2.54 -6.45 -0.94
C THR A 94 2.39 -7.33 0.30
N TYR A 95 2.21 -8.62 0.08
CA TYR A 95 2.39 -9.61 1.15
C TYR A 95 3.87 -9.78 1.49
N ALA A 96 4.17 -10.35 2.64
CA ALA A 96 5.55 -10.59 3.08
C ALA A 96 6.34 -11.53 2.14
N ASP A 97 5.67 -12.35 1.35
CA ASP A 97 6.24 -13.23 0.32
C ASP A 97 6.49 -12.52 -1.02
N GLY A 98 6.12 -11.24 -1.13
CA GLY A 98 6.29 -10.40 -2.31
C GLY A 98 5.10 -10.41 -3.29
N GLY A 99 4.03 -11.18 -3.02
CA GLY A 99 2.80 -11.14 -3.80
C GLY A 99 2.06 -9.80 -3.65
N TYR A 100 1.45 -9.30 -4.71
CA TYR A 100 0.63 -8.08 -4.62
C TYR A 100 -0.69 -8.36 -3.89
N VAL A 101 -1.14 -7.37 -3.12
CA VAL A 101 -2.42 -7.44 -2.40
C VAL A 101 -3.54 -6.96 -3.33
N ASP A 102 -4.53 -7.83 -3.56
CA ASP A 102 -5.76 -7.49 -4.27
C ASP A 102 -6.92 -7.36 -3.27
N ASP A 103 -7.85 -6.43 -3.56
CA ASP A 103 -9.08 -6.28 -2.79
C ASP A 103 -10.09 -7.35 -3.22
N ALA A 104 -10.67 -8.07 -2.24
CA ALA A 104 -11.73 -9.05 -2.47
C ALA A 104 -13.02 -8.46 -3.10
N ASN A 105 -13.17 -7.13 -3.09
CA ASN A 105 -14.32 -6.45 -3.72
C ASN A 105 -14.12 -6.16 -5.22
N GLY A 106 -13.09 -6.74 -5.84
CA GLY A 106 -12.86 -6.63 -7.28
C GLY A 106 -12.20 -5.33 -7.74
N HIS A 107 -11.72 -4.50 -6.84
CA HIS A 107 -10.75 -3.46 -7.19
C HIS A 107 -9.40 -4.15 -7.43
N LEU A 108 -9.24 -4.67 -8.64
CA LEU A 108 -7.97 -5.20 -9.09
C LEU A 108 -6.97 -4.05 -9.10
N SER A 109 -6.07 -4.03 -8.13
CA SER A 109 -4.93 -3.14 -8.21
C SER A 109 -4.03 -3.62 -9.34
N SER A 110 -3.66 -2.74 -10.24
CA SER A 110 -2.53 -3.03 -11.12
C SER A 110 -1.28 -2.99 -10.26
N LEU A 111 -0.64 -4.15 -10.03
CA LEU A 111 0.62 -4.24 -9.29
C LEU A 111 0.55 -3.81 -7.80
N GLY A 112 -0.57 -4.05 -7.11
CA GLY A 112 -0.72 -3.68 -5.70
C GLY A 112 -0.80 -2.17 -5.43
N LEU A 113 -1.04 -1.34 -6.45
CA LEU A 113 -1.10 0.12 -6.33
C LEU A 113 -2.50 0.59 -5.97
N TYR A 114 -2.58 1.42 -4.95
CA TYR A 114 -3.81 2.02 -4.45
C TYR A 114 -3.62 3.51 -4.19
N THR A 115 -4.68 4.28 -4.35
CA THR A 115 -4.67 5.73 -4.16
C THR A 115 -5.67 6.13 -3.09
N THR A 116 -5.28 7.05 -2.18
CA THR A 116 -6.18 7.55 -1.14
C THR A 116 -7.35 8.33 -1.73
N ASP A 117 -8.53 8.10 -1.16
CA ASP A 117 -9.78 8.79 -1.50
C ASP A 117 -9.86 10.21 -0.93
N GLN A 118 -11.03 10.87 -1.06
CA GLN A 118 -11.28 12.24 -0.56
C GLN A 118 -11.16 12.35 0.98
N ASN A 119 -11.25 11.23 1.70
CA ASN A 119 -11.07 11.17 3.15
C ASN A 119 -9.63 10.82 3.55
N GLY A 120 -8.71 10.73 2.57
CA GLY A 120 -7.35 10.30 2.79
C GLY A 120 -7.24 8.80 3.13
N GLU A 121 -8.22 7.97 2.76
CA GLU A 121 -8.28 6.56 3.13
C GLU A 121 -8.14 5.64 1.90
N ILE A 122 -7.50 4.48 2.15
CA ILE A 122 -7.59 3.28 1.33
C ILE A 122 -8.16 2.19 2.24
N ARG A 123 -9.19 1.48 1.76
CA ARG A 123 -9.81 0.38 2.48
C ARG A 123 -9.74 -0.88 1.65
N ILE A 124 -9.05 -1.90 2.15
CA ILE A 124 -8.86 -3.21 1.51
C ILE A 124 -9.57 -4.25 2.36
N SER A 125 -10.60 -4.88 1.81
CA SER A 125 -11.36 -5.94 2.47
C SER A 125 -11.00 -7.33 1.93
N GLY A 126 -11.25 -8.37 2.71
CA GLY A 126 -11.01 -9.74 2.29
C GLY A 126 -9.53 -10.11 2.24
N VAL A 127 -8.71 -9.55 3.13
CA VAL A 127 -7.27 -9.82 3.23
C VAL A 127 -6.92 -10.44 4.58
N THR A 128 -5.87 -11.27 4.59
CA THR A 128 -5.27 -11.83 5.81
C THR A 128 -3.77 -12.04 5.59
N GLY A 129 -3.02 -12.06 6.69
CA GLY A 129 -1.58 -12.27 6.67
C GLY A 129 -0.80 -10.99 6.87
N THR A 130 0.51 -11.07 6.69
CA THR A 130 1.42 -9.92 6.88
C THR A 130 1.54 -9.13 5.59
N ILE A 131 1.18 -7.85 5.66
CA ILE A 131 1.15 -6.91 4.53
C ILE A 131 2.16 -5.80 4.79
N VAL A 132 2.96 -5.50 3.78
CA VAL A 132 3.85 -4.34 3.72
C VAL A 132 3.15 -3.26 2.91
N VAL A 133 2.98 -2.09 3.50
CA VAL A 133 2.37 -0.90 2.89
C VAL A 133 3.44 0.14 2.70
N LYS A 134 3.70 0.54 1.47
CA LYS A 134 4.75 1.51 1.12
C LYS A 134 4.16 2.65 0.31
N GLU A 135 4.36 3.89 0.76
CA GLU A 135 4.04 5.06 -0.04
C GLU A 135 4.99 5.17 -1.23
N THR A 136 4.45 5.23 -2.45
CA THR A 136 5.21 5.31 -3.69
C THR A 136 5.22 6.70 -4.29
N LYS A 137 4.12 7.46 -4.08
CA LYS A 137 3.99 8.80 -4.64
C LYS A 137 3.12 9.68 -3.75
N THR A 138 3.59 10.89 -3.47
CA THR A 138 2.80 11.92 -2.80
C THR A 138 2.16 12.90 -3.78
N ILE A 139 1.33 13.81 -3.26
CA ILE A 139 0.72 14.90 -4.01
C ILE A 139 1.64 16.14 -4.03
N PRO A 140 1.48 17.04 -5.03
CA PRO A 140 2.23 18.29 -5.09
C PRO A 140 2.12 19.10 -3.79
N GLY A 141 3.22 19.75 -3.39
CA GLY A 141 3.31 20.53 -2.15
C GLY A 141 3.62 19.73 -0.90
N TYR A 142 3.83 18.42 -1.02
CA TYR A 142 4.18 17.53 0.10
C TYR A 142 5.43 16.73 -0.16
N THR A 143 6.10 16.33 0.91
CA THR A 143 7.27 15.43 0.88
C THR A 143 6.98 14.15 1.63
N ILE A 144 7.49 13.02 1.10
CA ILE A 144 7.47 11.72 1.78
C ILE A 144 8.61 11.72 2.82
N ASP A 145 8.32 11.26 4.04
CA ASP A 145 9.35 10.98 5.03
C ASP A 145 9.97 9.60 4.74
N PRO A 146 11.26 9.53 4.32
CA PRO A 146 11.88 8.24 3.99
C PRO A 146 11.94 7.27 5.18
N ALA A 147 11.98 7.78 6.42
CA ALA A 147 12.03 6.96 7.62
C ALA A 147 10.68 6.27 7.92
N ASN A 148 9.57 6.85 7.45
CA ASN A 148 8.22 6.36 7.69
C ASN A 148 7.46 6.03 6.38
N GLN A 149 8.20 5.87 5.28
CA GLN A 149 7.63 5.57 3.96
C GLN A 149 6.94 4.20 3.89
N ALA A 150 7.37 3.24 4.71
CA ALA A 150 6.80 1.89 4.73
C ALA A 150 6.45 1.44 6.15
N GLN A 151 5.32 0.74 6.28
CA GLN A 151 4.88 0.10 7.51
C GLN A 151 4.44 -1.33 7.21
N THR A 152 4.57 -2.21 8.20
CA THR A 152 4.14 -3.61 8.10
C THR A 152 3.09 -3.90 9.14
N VAL A 153 2.06 -4.66 8.77
CA VAL A 153 0.96 -5.05 9.65
C VAL A 153 0.54 -6.49 9.38
N THR A 154 0.09 -7.21 10.39
CA THR A 154 -0.57 -8.50 10.23
C THR A 154 -2.08 -8.33 10.42
N VAL A 155 -2.85 -8.72 9.40
CA VAL A 155 -4.32 -8.74 9.43
C VAL A 155 -4.76 -10.16 9.69
N ASN A 156 -5.47 -10.41 10.80
CA ASN A 156 -6.06 -11.69 11.13
C ASN A 156 -7.48 -11.81 10.57
N PRO A 157 -8.03 -13.04 10.48
CA PRO A 157 -9.45 -13.22 10.17
C PRO A 157 -10.34 -12.39 11.10
N GLU A 158 -11.42 -11.85 10.55
CA GLU A 158 -12.44 -11.03 11.24
C GLU A 158 -11.92 -9.74 11.89
N ASP A 159 -10.64 -9.38 11.67
CA ASP A 159 -9.98 -8.21 12.26
C ASP A 159 -10.01 -7.01 11.30
N THR A 160 -9.89 -5.81 11.88
CA THR A 160 -9.66 -4.57 11.13
C THR A 160 -8.41 -3.88 11.67
N GLN A 161 -7.39 -3.80 10.84
CA GLN A 161 -6.15 -3.10 11.15
C GLN A 161 -6.12 -1.73 10.46
N THR A 162 -5.54 -0.74 11.15
CA THR A 162 -5.39 0.63 10.61
C THR A 162 -3.94 1.06 10.70
N LEU A 163 -3.38 1.49 9.56
CA LEU A 163 -2.09 2.16 9.48
C LEU A 163 -2.30 3.64 9.19
N THR A 164 -1.50 4.50 9.82
CA THR A 164 -1.54 5.94 9.57
C THR A 164 -0.18 6.42 9.10
N PHE A 165 -0.19 7.11 7.96
CA PHE A 165 0.98 7.74 7.35
C PHE A 165 0.82 9.26 7.35
N TYR A 166 1.93 9.96 7.48
CA TYR A 166 1.97 11.42 7.48
C TYR A 166 2.90 11.92 6.39
N ASN A 167 2.48 12.94 5.63
CA ASN A 167 3.38 13.73 4.79
C ASN A 167 3.51 15.14 5.33
N THR A 168 4.70 15.68 5.16
CA THR A 168 5.00 17.03 5.61
C THR A 168 4.85 18.00 4.45
N PRO A 169 4.15 19.13 4.64
CA PRO A 169 4.14 20.19 3.63
C PRO A 169 5.55 20.57 3.23
N GLY A 170 5.82 20.58 1.94
CA GLY A 170 7.08 21.05 1.37
C GLY A 170 7.28 22.54 1.61
N THR A 171 8.53 22.95 1.74
CA THR A 171 8.88 24.36 1.86
C THR A 171 9.44 24.91 0.55
N THR A 172 9.38 26.23 0.39
CA THR A 172 9.90 26.94 -0.78
C THR A 172 11.09 27.80 -0.39
N LEU A 173 12.15 27.76 -1.20
CA LEU A 173 13.31 28.64 -1.10
C LEU A 173 13.39 29.49 -2.38
N THR A 174 13.49 30.80 -2.23
CA THR A 174 13.80 31.71 -3.34
C THR A 174 15.23 32.21 -3.19
N ILE A 175 16.06 31.97 -4.20
CA ILE A 175 17.40 32.55 -4.34
C ILE A 175 17.30 33.75 -5.25
N ARG A 176 17.91 34.87 -4.87
CA ARG A 176 17.93 36.09 -5.67
C ARG A 176 19.36 36.53 -5.96
N LYS A 177 19.63 36.82 -7.22
CA LYS A 177 20.90 37.36 -7.71
C LYS A 177 20.70 38.82 -8.12
N TYR A 178 21.56 39.68 -7.61
CA TYR A 178 21.56 41.13 -7.90
C TYR A 178 22.93 41.56 -8.41
N ILE A 179 22.94 42.73 -9.09
CA ILE A 179 24.14 43.40 -9.53
C ILE A 179 24.70 44.19 -8.32
N GLU A 180 25.96 43.97 -7.99
CA GLU A 180 26.65 44.67 -6.90
C GLU A 180 26.79 46.17 -7.23
N GLY A 181 26.59 47.05 -6.25
CA GLY A 181 26.67 48.50 -6.40
C GLY A 181 25.42 49.17 -6.98
N THR A 182 24.36 48.40 -7.24
CA THR A 182 23.04 48.89 -7.64
C THR A 182 22.04 48.81 -6.50
N ASP A 183 20.85 49.43 -6.65
CA ASP A 183 19.75 49.30 -5.70
C ASP A 183 18.90 48.04 -6.04
N TYR A 184 19.49 46.86 -5.76
CA TYR A 184 18.85 45.55 -5.99
C TYR A 184 18.43 45.26 -7.44
N GLU A 185 19.19 45.74 -8.44
CA GLU A 185 18.93 45.43 -9.84
C GLU A 185 19.13 43.91 -10.09
N PRO A 186 18.08 43.20 -10.58
CA PRO A 186 18.15 41.76 -10.75
C PRO A 186 19.09 41.36 -11.90
N LEU A 187 19.82 40.25 -11.73
CA LEU A 187 20.69 39.71 -12.78
C LEU A 187 20.16 38.34 -13.28
N GLU A 188 19.64 38.36 -14.50
CA GLU A 188 19.17 37.18 -15.24
C GLU A 188 20.33 36.38 -15.83
N GLY A 189 20.13 35.05 -16.04
CA GLY A 189 21.03 34.18 -16.79
C GLY A 189 22.20 33.62 -16.00
N VAL A 190 22.27 33.85 -14.70
CA VAL A 190 23.32 33.33 -13.82
C VAL A 190 23.00 31.90 -13.42
N THR A 191 23.98 30.98 -13.59
CA THR A 191 23.80 29.56 -13.26
C THR A 191 24.29 29.25 -11.85
N PHE A 192 23.46 28.54 -11.09
CA PHE A 192 23.79 27.98 -9.78
C PHE A 192 23.71 26.47 -9.79
N LEU A 193 24.67 25.81 -9.13
CA LEU A 193 24.56 24.43 -8.69
C LEU A 193 23.98 24.41 -7.27
N ILE A 194 22.88 23.68 -7.11
CA ILE A 194 22.17 23.58 -5.82
C ILE A 194 22.23 22.14 -5.33
N THR A 195 22.75 21.95 -4.12
CA THR A 195 22.94 20.63 -3.50
C THR A 195 22.43 20.63 -2.05
N ASP A 196 22.29 19.44 -1.49
CA ASP A 196 22.19 19.26 -0.04
C ASP A 196 23.58 19.37 0.62
N SER A 197 23.65 19.18 1.96
CA SER A 197 24.88 19.21 2.73
C SER A 197 25.84 18.06 2.42
N ALA A 198 25.37 16.96 1.81
CA ALA A 198 26.16 15.83 1.35
C ALA A 198 26.72 16.03 -0.07
N GLY A 199 26.33 17.11 -0.74
CA GLY A 199 26.71 17.41 -2.13
C GLY A 199 25.80 16.73 -3.16
N THR A 200 24.69 16.16 -2.75
CA THR A 200 23.70 15.57 -3.67
C THR A 200 22.95 16.68 -4.41
N PRO A 201 22.91 16.68 -5.76
CA PRO A 201 22.15 17.68 -6.52
C PRO A 201 20.66 17.63 -6.20
N LEU A 202 20.03 18.79 -6.03
CA LEU A 202 18.61 18.92 -5.75
C LEU A 202 17.81 19.30 -7.00
N GLY A 203 16.69 18.62 -7.23
CA GLY A 203 15.75 18.90 -8.30
C GLY A 203 16.17 18.42 -9.69
N PRO A 204 15.50 18.90 -10.77
CA PRO A 204 15.80 18.54 -12.15
C PRO A 204 17.14 19.09 -12.61
N SER A 205 17.60 18.67 -13.79
CA SER A 205 18.84 19.16 -14.41
C SER A 205 20.10 18.98 -13.56
N ASN A 206 20.14 17.91 -12.76
CA ASN A 206 21.29 17.58 -11.90
C ASN A 206 21.69 18.74 -10.96
N GLY A 207 20.69 19.48 -10.44
CA GLY A 207 20.87 20.58 -9.51
C GLY A 207 21.31 21.90 -10.16
N GLU A 208 21.37 22.01 -11.48
CA GLU A 208 21.67 23.25 -12.18
C GLU A 208 20.41 24.09 -12.42
N TYR A 209 20.46 25.34 -11.99
CA TYR A 209 19.39 26.32 -12.12
C TYR A 209 19.93 27.62 -12.66
N VAL A 210 19.12 28.31 -13.46
CA VAL A 210 19.45 29.60 -14.06
C VAL A 210 18.48 30.66 -13.53
N THR A 211 19.02 31.85 -13.16
CA THR A 211 18.17 32.94 -12.70
C THR A 211 17.28 33.47 -13.82
N ASP A 212 16.02 33.71 -13.52
CA ASP A 212 15.05 34.29 -14.42
C ASP A 212 15.25 35.82 -14.61
N ARG A 213 14.38 36.48 -15.39
CA ARG A 213 14.38 37.93 -15.64
C ARG A 213 14.27 38.78 -14.37
N ASN A 214 13.81 38.20 -13.25
CA ASN A 214 13.74 38.86 -11.95
C ASN A 214 14.95 38.54 -11.07
N GLY A 215 15.99 37.92 -11.66
CA GLY A 215 17.16 37.42 -10.93
C GLY A 215 16.86 36.28 -9.96
N GLN A 216 15.80 35.49 -10.18
CA GLN A 216 15.31 34.52 -9.19
C GLN A 216 15.47 33.07 -9.65
N ILE A 217 15.72 32.20 -8.68
CA ILE A 217 15.52 30.76 -8.73
C ILE A 217 14.54 30.42 -7.62
N VAL A 218 13.47 29.67 -7.93
CA VAL A 218 12.49 29.21 -6.96
C VAL A 218 12.55 27.70 -6.87
N LEU A 219 12.83 27.19 -5.68
CA LEU A 219 12.84 25.76 -5.34
C LEU A 219 11.60 25.46 -4.50
N THR A 220 10.77 24.54 -4.94
CA THR A 220 9.56 24.09 -4.23
C THR A 220 9.74 22.69 -3.68
N ASP A 221 8.82 22.27 -2.84
CA ASP A 221 8.73 20.90 -2.31
C ASP A 221 10.00 20.41 -1.59
N LEU A 222 10.72 21.35 -0.98
CA LEU A 222 11.90 21.04 -0.19
C LEU A 222 11.51 20.40 1.14
N VAL A 223 12.25 19.36 1.53
CA VAL A 223 12.06 18.71 2.84
C VAL A 223 12.45 19.69 3.95
N PRO A 224 11.54 19.99 4.89
CA PRO A 224 11.87 20.85 6.03
C PRO A 224 13.08 20.34 6.82
N GLY A 225 13.99 21.25 7.19
CA GLY A 225 15.22 20.90 7.90
C GLY A 225 16.41 20.52 7.00
N THR A 226 16.21 20.44 5.67
CA THR A 226 17.33 20.22 4.74
C THR A 226 18.22 21.45 4.66
N THR A 227 19.52 21.27 4.82
CA THR A 227 20.52 22.31 4.54
C THR A 227 20.79 22.36 3.05
N ILE A 228 20.60 23.53 2.45
CA ILE A 228 20.80 23.75 1.02
C ILE A 228 22.06 24.58 0.80
N ILE A 229 22.89 24.14 -0.13
CA ILE A 229 24.08 24.86 -0.59
C ILE A 229 23.81 25.32 -2.03
N ALA A 230 23.80 26.63 -2.24
CA ALA A 230 23.73 27.22 -3.56
C ALA A 230 25.10 27.81 -3.93
N ARG A 231 25.68 27.35 -5.02
CA ARG A 231 26.96 27.81 -5.55
C ARG A 231 26.75 28.38 -6.95
N GLU A 232 27.16 29.61 -7.17
CA GLU A 232 27.26 30.18 -8.50
C GLU A 232 28.35 29.44 -9.31
N THR A 233 28.02 28.94 -10.48
CA THR A 233 28.93 28.15 -11.34
C THR A 233 29.20 28.85 -12.66
N LYS A 234 28.31 29.73 -13.10
CA LYS A 234 28.47 30.53 -14.32
C LYS A 234 27.74 31.86 -14.17
N THR A 235 28.41 32.93 -14.52
CA THR A 235 27.83 34.26 -14.61
C THR A 235 27.60 34.67 -16.08
N VAL A 236 27.01 35.85 -16.30
CA VAL A 236 26.78 36.41 -17.63
C VAL A 236 27.92 37.33 -18.05
N ASP A 237 28.02 37.61 -19.37
CA ASP A 237 29.06 38.47 -19.92
C ASP A 237 29.09 39.86 -19.26
N GLY A 238 30.28 40.34 -18.95
CA GLY A 238 30.48 41.61 -18.25
C GLY A 238 30.52 41.53 -16.74
N PHE A 239 30.30 40.36 -16.12
CA PHE A 239 30.35 40.13 -14.68
C PHE A 239 31.42 39.07 -14.33
N VAL A 240 31.93 39.14 -13.12
CA VAL A 240 32.89 38.16 -12.55
C VAL A 240 32.15 37.24 -11.60
N LEU A 241 32.59 35.98 -11.59
CA LEU A 241 32.08 34.92 -10.72
C LEU A 241 32.63 35.11 -9.31
#